data_f4780c7a2721f73ae8f2657026b58423
#
_entry.id   f4780c7a2721f73ae8f2657026b58423
#
_cell.length_a   1.000
_cell.length_b   1.000
_cell.length_c   1.000
_cell.angle_alpha   90.00
_cell.angle_beta   90.00
_cell.angle_gamma   90.00
#
_symmetry.space_group_name_H-M   'P 1'
#
loop_
_entity.id
_entity.type
_entity.pdbx_description
1 polymer ?
#
loop_
_entity_poly.entity_id
_entity_poly.type
_entity_poly.pdbx_seq_one_letter_code
_entity_poly.pdbx_strand_id
1 'polypeptide(L)'
;MSSNGPRDEVFTTVLVNERGEVADWDAHRQRLEDHAGRLRIALPDEAPVLNVPLSSTWTLARISCAKNGAAWTIEQRTVGFRDEAIDAITHPAPRWNERTNGCKHGAWSPYNEARKAAEEAGCDAALLVHEHCIVDGDRATPMVLDEDGTVWMASVEEGGVAGITASVLERQLPRLGFPVVKGKLNERTVARCEEFILVGTGMGVCRVDSLDGELLGQTTVLSQRCQELLHEHFTEKATWSLPG
;
A
#
# COMPACT_ATOMS: atom_id res chain seq x y z
N MET A 1 24.72 -6.77 -11.34
CA MET A 1 23.93 -7.31 -10.21
C MET A 1 22.79 -8.08 -10.84
N SER A 2 22.60 -9.37 -10.53
CA SER A 2 21.44 -10.11 -11.03
C SER A 2 20.20 -9.52 -10.36
N SER A 3 19.21 -9.08 -11.13
CA SER A 3 17.91 -8.65 -10.58
C SER A 3 17.24 -9.87 -9.95
N ASN A 4 16.73 -9.70 -8.72
CA ASN A 4 15.95 -10.75 -8.08
C ASN A 4 14.72 -11.08 -8.93
N GLY A 5 14.43 -12.36 -9.08
CA GLY A 5 13.21 -12.82 -9.71
C GLY A 5 12.00 -12.75 -8.75
N PRO A 6 10.77 -12.79 -9.27
CA PRO A 6 9.58 -12.76 -8.42
C PRO A 6 9.54 -13.85 -7.35
N ARG A 7 10.11 -15.02 -7.63
CA ARG A 7 10.11 -16.17 -6.72
C ARG A 7 11.31 -16.22 -5.77
N ASP A 8 12.13 -15.20 -5.76
CA ASP A 8 13.32 -15.19 -4.92
C ASP A 8 13.05 -14.69 -3.51
N GLU A 9 11.96 -13.93 -3.34
CA GLU A 9 11.56 -13.36 -2.06
C GLU A 9 10.06 -13.11 -2.00
N VAL A 10 9.47 -13.21 -0.82
CA VAL A 10 8.14 -12.68 -0.48
C VAL A 10 8.27 -11.76 0.72
N PHE A 11 7.45 -10.70 0.79
CA PHE A 11 7.54 -9.75 1.89
C PHE A 11 6.19 -9.12 2.24
N THR A 12 6.15 -8.56 3.46
CA THR A 12 5.11 -7.62 3.88
C THR A 12 5.75 -6.40 4.55
N THR A 13 5.01 -5.30 4.62
CA THR A 13 5.44 -4.07 5.31
C THR A 13 4.38 -3.73 6.33
N VAL A 14 4.79 -3.57 7.58
CA VAL A 14 3.92 -3.43 8.75
C VAL A 14 4.30 -2.21 9.59
N LEU A 15 3.33 -1.66 10.33
CA LEU A 15 3.60 -0.70 11.40
C LEU A 15 3.89 -1.45 12.71
N VAL A 16 4.88 -0.96 13.44
CA VAL A 16 5.29 -1.50 14.74
C VAL A 16 5.24 -0.40 15.76
N ASN A 17 4.56 -0.62 16.87
CA ASN A 17 4.46 0.31 17.98
C ASN A 17 5.66 0.21 18.94
N GLU A 18 5.68 1.06 19.97
CA GLU A 18 6.71 1.11 21.01
C GLU A 18 6.84 -0.17 21.86
N ARG A 19 5.85 -1.08 21.79
CA ARG A 19 5.85 -2.37 22.49
C ARG A 19 6.32 -3.53 21.60
N GLY A 20 6.66 -3.27 20.33
CA GLY A 20 6.97 -4.30 19.35
C GLY A 20 5.75 -5.02 18.79
N GLU A 21 4.54 -4.53 19.10
CA GLU A 21 3.30 -5.06 18.54
C GLU A 21 3.10 -4.51 17.11
N VAL A 22 2.50 -5.31 16.25
CA VAL A 22 2.25 -5.02 14.83
C VAL A 22 0.78 -4.70 14.62
N ALA A 23 0.51 -3.63 13.90
CA ALA A 23 -0.85 -3.32 13.48
C ALA A 23 -1.33 -4.33 12.44
N ASP A 24 -2.57 -4.82 12.62
CA ASP A 24 -3.23 -5.75 11.69
C ASP A 24 -2.40 -7.01 11.35
N TRP A 25 -1.66 -7.55 12.30
CA TRP A 25 -0.72 -8.65 12.04
C TRP A 25 -1.39 -9.85 11.36
N ASP A 26 -2.57 -10.26 11.80
CA ASP A 26 -3.26 -11.41 11.21
C ASP A 26 -3.56 -11.21 9.71
N ALA A 27 -3.95 -10.00 9.31
CA ALA A 27 -4.21 -9.67 7.91
C ALA A 27 -2.89 -9.63 7.10
N HIS A 28 -1.82 -9.10 7.67
CA HIS A 28 -0.49 -9.09 7.06
C HIS A 28 0.07 -10.51 6.90
N ARG A 29 -0.07 -11.35 7.93
CA ARG A 29 0.33 -12.75 7.94
C ARG A 29 -0.42 -13.54 6.88
N GLN A 30 -1.75 -13.46 6.87
CA GLN A 30 -2.59 -14.15 5.89
C GLN A 30 -2.18 -13.79 4.45
N ARG A 31 -2.02 -12.49 4.15
CA ARG A 31 -1.56 -12.06 2.82
C ARG A 31 -0.15 -12.57 2.50
N LEU A 32 0.74 -12.60 3.47
CA LEU A 32 2.11 -13.11 3.30
C LEU A 32 2.10 -14.62 2.99
N GLU A 33 1.29 -15.41 3.69
CA GLU A 33 1.08 -16.84 3.47
C GLU A 33 0.49 -17.10 2.08
N ASP A 34 -0.54 -16.36 1.68
CA ASP A 34 -1.16 -16.46 0.35
C ASP A 34 -0.14 -16.17 -0.78
N HIS A 35 0.65 -15.09 -0.63
CA HIS A 35 1.68 -14.74 -1.60
C HIS A 35 2.80 -15.78 -1.65
N ALA A 36 3.25 -16.27 -0.49
CA ALA A 36 4.27 -17.31 -0.39
C ALA A 36 3.80 -18.61 -1.09
N GLY A 37 2.55 -19.01 -0.86
CA GLY A 37 1.93 -20.16 -1.52
C GLY A 37 1.89 -20.00 -3.04
N ARG A 38 1.46 -18.85 -3.56
CA ARG A 38 1.45 -18.53 -5.00
C ARG A 38 2.85 -18.54 -5.61
N LEU A 39 3.85 -18.01 -4.89
CA LEU A 39 5.24 -17.94 -5.32
C LEU A 39 6.02 -19.23 -5.07
N ARG A 40 5.45 -20.19 -4.32
CA ARG A 40 6.08 -21.45 -3.89
C ARG A 40 7.33 -21.20 -3.04
N ILE A 41 7.20 -20.31 -2.07
CA ILE A 41 8.22 -20.00 -1.07
C ILE A 41 7.75 -20.61 0.25
N ALA A 42 8.59 -21.43 0.89
CA ALA A 42 8.33 -21.89 2.24
C ALA A 42 8.62 -20.75 3.23
N LEU A 43 7.69 -20.50 4.14
CA LEU A 43 7.91 -19.55 5.22
C LEU A 43 8.54 -20.27 6.43
N PRO A 44 9.33 -19.58 7.26
CA PRO A 44 9.80 -20.12 8.54
C PRO A 44 8.64 -20.46 9.47
N ASP A 45 8.78 -21.55 10.24
CA ASP A 45 7.79 -21.97 11.24
C ASP A 45 7.74 -20.99 12.43
N GLU A 46 8.89 -20.37 12.74
CA GLU A 46 8.99 -19.41 13.82
C GLU A 46 8.48 -18.02 13.38
N ALA A 47 7.84 -17.32 14.32
CA ALA A 47 7.38 -15.95 14.09
C ALA A 47 8.56 -14.97 13.92
N PRO A 48 8.39 -13.88 13.13
CA PRO A 48 9.44 -12.86 13.01
C PRO A 48 9.60 -12.10 14.35
N VAL A 49 10.84 -11.94 14.78
CA VAL A 49 11.19 -11.17 16.00
C VAL A 49 11.54 -9.74 15.61
N LEU A 50 10.71 -8.78 16.00
CA LEU A 50 10.90 -7.36 15.71
C LEU A 50 11.71 -6.68 16.83
N ASN A 51 12.56 -5.74 16.45
CA ASN A 51 13.23 -4.89 17.42
C ASN A 51 12.28 -3.81 17.91
N VAL A 52 12.22 -3.62 19.23
CA VAL A 52 11.45 -2.53 19.84
C VAL A 52 12.19 -1.23 19.62
N PRO A 53 11.57 -0.20 19.00
CA PRO A 53 12.22 1.06 18.76
C PRO A 53 12.44 1.84 20.07
N LEU A 54 13.64 2.41 20.23
CA LEU A 54 14.04 3.12 21.45
C LEU A 54 13.51 4.57 21.53
N SER A 55 12.98 5.16 20.45
CA SER A 55 12.77 6.62 20.40
C SER A 55 11.64 7.14 19.52
N SER A 56 10.85 6.31 18.87
CA SER A 56 9.73 6.78 18.04
C SER A 56 8.44 6.07 18.42
N THR A 57 7.32 6.78 18.28
CA THR A 57 6.00 6.21 18.56
C THR A 57 5.73 4.99 17.68
N TRP A 58 6.11 5.05 16.39
CA TRP A 58 5.95 3.93 15.45
C TRP A 58 7.16 3.80 14.51
N THR A 59 7.40 2.56 14.07
CA THR A 59 8.35 2.24 13.00
C THR A 59 7.67 1.45 11.90
N LEU A 60 8.24 1.51 10.72
CA LEU A 60 7.85 0.70 9.59
C LEU A 60 8.83 -0.46 9.47
N ALA A 61 8.34 -1.69 9.53
CA ALA A 61 9.14 -2.89 9.34
C ALA A 61 8.80 -3.58 8.01
N ARG A 62 9.81 -3.85 7.20
CA ARG A 62 9.73 -4.80 6.08
C ARG A 62 10.14 -6.15 6.62
N ILE A 63 9.23 -7.10 6.59
CA ILE A 63 9.44 -8.50 6.95
C ILE A 63 9.46 -9.31 5.67
N SER A 64 10.57 -9.97 5.38
CA SER A 64 10.75 -10.74 4.16
C SER A 64 11.33 -12.12 4.41
N CYS A 65 11.04 -13.05 3.48
CA CYS A 65 11.58 -14.38 3.45
C CYS A 65 12.10 -14.68 2.04
N ALA A 66 13.38 -14.99 1.92
CA ALA A 66 13.98 -15.43 0.68
C ALA A 66 13.64 -16.89 0.39
N LYS A 67 13.54 -17.26 -0.89
CA LYS A 67 13.20 -18.63 -1.32
C LYS A 67 14.06 -19.71 -0.73
N ASN A 68 15.36 -19.42 -0.55
CA ASN A 68 16.35 -20.35 -0.01
C ASN A 68 16.71 -20.05 1.44
N GLY A 69 16.01 -19.09 2.07
CA GLY A 69 16.24 -18.66 3.43
C GLY A 69 15.33 -19.42 4.39
N ALA A 70 15.92 -19.99 5.44
CA ALA A 70 15.16 -20.61 6.54
C ALA A 70 14.78 -19.60 7.64
N ALA A 71 15.01 -18.32 7.40
CA ALA A 71 14.83 -17.26 8.40
C ALA A 71 14.17 -16.00 7.82
N TRP A 72 13.58 -15.22 8.72
CA TRP A 72 13.08 -13.89 8.40
C TRP A 72 14.22 -12.88 8.26
N THR A 73 14.12 -12.01 7.28
CA THR A 73 14.90 -10.78 7.19
C THR A 73 14.00 -9.60 7.56
N ILE A 74 14.46 -8.76 8.48
CA ILE A 74 13.67 -7.65 9.01
C ILE A 74 14.47 -6.36 8.86
N GLU A 75 13.89 -5.41 8.14
CA GLU A 75 14.43 -4.07 7.97
C GLU A 75 13.46 -3.08 8.60
N GLN A 76 13.91 -2.30 9.58
CA GLN A 76 13.09 -1.33 10.28
C GLN A 76 13.60 0.09 10.03
N ARG A 77 12.66 1.02 9.88
CA ARG A 77 12.93 2.45 9.73
C ARG A 77 11.86 3.29 10.41
N THR A 78 12.19 4.49 10.78
CA THR A 78 11.22 5.47 11.27
C THR A 78 10.16 5.73 10.19
N VAL A 79 8.91 5.85 10.59
CA VAL A 79 7.81 6.30 9.75
C VAL A 79 7.36 7.68 10.19
N GLY A 80 7.09 8.55 9.23
CA GLY A 80 6.42 9.83 9.43
C GLY A 80 5.30 9.92 8.39
N PHE A 81 4.07 10.06 8.85
CA PHE A 81 2.96 10.35 7.97
C PHE A 81 3.01 11.82 7.55
N ARG A 82 2.60 12.08 6.32
CA ARG A 82 2.52 13.44 5.79
C ARG A 82 1.07 13.93 5.93
N ASP A 83 0.93 15.16 6.38
CA ASP A 83 -0.37 15.85 6.42
C ASP A 83 -0.60 16.71 5.17
N GLU A 84 0.47 16.98 4.40
CA GLU A 84 0.44 17.78 3.19
C GLU A 84 -0.02 16.92 1.99
N ALA A 85 -0.69 17.58 1.06
CA ALA A 85 -1.00 16.98 -0.22
C ALA A 85 0.27 16.75 -1.04
N ILE A 86 0.21 15.83 -1.98
CA ILE A 86 1.35 15.38 -2.77
C ILE A 86 1.07 15.50 -4.27
N ASP A 87 2.14 15.65 -5.03
CA ASP A 87 2.10 15.56 -6.49
C ASP A 87 2.52 14.18 -6.97
N ALA A 88 1.87 13.70 -8.02
CA ALA A 88 2.13 12.39 -8.58
C ALA A 88 2.37 12.44 -10.09
N ILE A 89 3.09 11.43 -10.59
CA ILE A 89 3.21 11.15 -12.02
C ILE A 89 2.61 9.81 -12.37
N THR A 90 2.28 9.60 -13.63
CA THR A 90 2.02 8.27 -14.17
C THR A 90 3.32 7.55 -14.52
N HIS A 91 3.34 6.22 -14.34
CA HIS A 91 4.45 5.36 -14.73
C HIS A 91 3.91 4.02 -15.24
N PRO A 92 4.52 3.40 -16.26
CA PRO A 92 4.08 2.09 -16.73
C PRO A 92 4.07 1.04 -15.62
N ALA A 93 2.96 0.33 -15.46
CA ALA A 93 2.85 -0.74 -14.49
C ALA A 93 3.66 -1.97 -14.92
N PRO A 94 4.43 -2.61 -14.02
CA PRO A 94 5.06 -3.88 -14.32
C PRO A 94 3.97 -4.95 -14.53
N ARG A 95 4.22 -5.87 -15.47
CA ARG A 95 3.29 -6.96 -15.77
C ARG A 95 3.91 -8.29 -15.39
N TRP A 96 3.14 -9.06 -14.70
CA TRP A 96 3.53 -10.38 -14.21
C TRP A 96 2.52 -11.43 -14.68
N ASN A 97 2.92 -12.68 -14.62
CA ASN A 97 1.96 -13.76 -14.84
C ASN A 97 0.93 -13.80 -13.70
N GLU A 98 -0.20 -14.46 -13.92
CA GLU A 98 -1.34 -14.55 -12.99
C GLU A 98 -0.94 -14.93 -11.55
N ARG A 99 0.06 -15.83 -11.37
CA ARG A 99 0.51 -16.25 -10.05
C ARG A 99 1.30 -15.19 -9.29
N THR A 100 1.98 -14.32 -10.01
CA THR A 100 2.85 -13.27 -9.43
C THR A 100 2.11 -11.95 -9.28
N ASN A 101 1.15 -11.71 -10.19
CA ASN A 101 0.41 -10.46 -10.24
C ASN A 101 -0.26 -10.16 -8.89
N GLY A 102 -0.11 -8.93 -8.39
CA GLY A 102 -0.64 -8.50 -7.09
C GLY A 102 0.11 -9.04 -5.86
N CYS A 103 1.18 -9.85 -6.02
CA CYS A 103 1.99 -10.29 -4.89
C CYS A 103 3.08 -9.27 -4.53
N LYS A 104 3.44 -9.20 -3.26
CA LYS A 104 4.67 -8.55 -2.80
C LYS A 104 5.82 -9.56 -2.90
N HIS A 105 6.72 -9.37 -3.87
CA HIS A 105 7.70 -10.38 -4.31
C HIS A 105 9.10 -9.80 -4.57
N GLY A 106 10.10 -10.66 -4.79
CA GLY A 106 11.50 -10.29 -4.92
C GLY A 106 11.85 -9.34 -6.08
N ALA A 107 11.12 -9.40 -7.20
CA ALA A 107 11.35 -8.47 -8.32
C ALA A 107 10.61 -7.14 -8.12
N TRP A 108 10.95 -6.42 -7.05
CA TRP A 108 10.31 -5.15 -6.67
C TRP A 108 10.96 -3.91 -7.33
N SER A 109 12.04 -4.09 -8.12
CA SER A 109 12.74 -2.99 -8.80
C SER A 109 11.83 -2.09 -9.64
N PRO A 110 10.84 -2.56 -10.42
CA PRO A 110 9.99 -1.68 -11.20
C PRO A 110 9.19 -0.67 -10.35
N TYR A 111 8.77 -1.06 -9.14
CA TYR A 111 8.09 -0.16 -8.20
C TYR A 111 9.06 0.89 -7.64
N ASN A 112 10.30 0.50 -7.36
CA ASN A 112 11.35 1.43 -6.93
C ASN A 112 11.79 2.36 -8.05
N GLU A 113 11.83 1.89 -9.29
CA GLU A 113 12.12 2.69 -10.48
C GLU A 113 11.02 3.73 -10.73
N ALA A 114 9.74 3.34 -10.60
CA ALA A 114 8.62 4.26 -10.68
C ALA A 114 8.70 5.36 -9.63
N ARG A 115 9.01 4.98 -8.38
CA ARG A 115 9.22 5.95 -7.31
C ARG A 115 10.38 6.90 -7.61
N LYS A 116 11.50 6.38 -8.07
CA LYS A 116 12.66 7.19 -8.44
C LYS A 116 12.34 8.17 -9.57
N ALA A 117 11.56 7.73 -10.57
CA ALA A 117 11.10 8.60 -11.65
C ALA A 117 10.22 9.75 -11.11
N ALA A 118 9.35 9.49 -10.13
CA ALA A 118 8.59 10.55 -9.47
C ALA A 118 9.51 11.54 -8.73
N GLU A 119 10.47 11.04 -7.95
CA GLU A 119 11.45 11.88 -7.23
C GLU A 119 12.29 12.74 -8.21
N GLU A 120 12.71 12.19 -9.36
CA GLU A 120 13.44 12.90 -10.42
C GLU A 120 12.57 13.97 -11.12
N ALA A 121 11.26 13.75 -11.18
CA ALA A 121 10.30 14.73 -11.70
C ALA A 121 9.89 15.80 -10.64
N GLY A 122 10.42 15.72 -9.42
CA GLY A 122 10.04 16.61 -8.33
C GLY A 122 8.69 16.27 -7.69
N CYS A 123 8.18 15.07 -7.94
CA CYS A 123 6.91 14.56 -7.41
C CYS A 123 7.14 13.56 -6.27
N ASP A 124 6.10 13.29 -5.50
CA ASP A 124 6.16 12.47 -4.29
C ASP A 124 5.82 11.00 -4.52
N ALA A 125 5.04 10.70 -5.57
CA ALA A 125 4.55 9.36 -5.84
C ALA A 125 4.41 9.07 -7.33
N ALA A 126 4.45 7.78 -7.70
CA ALA A 126 4.12 7.31 -9.03
C ALA A 126 2.86 6.43 -9.00
N LEU A 127 1.92 6.73 -9.89
CA LEU A 127 0.75 5.91 -10.16
C LEU A 127 1.06 4.95 -11.31
N LEU A 128 0.90 3.66 -11.06
CA LEU A 128 1.22 2.61 -12.02
C LEU A 128 0.05 2.40 -12.99
N VAL A 129 0.31 2.60 -14.28
CA VAL A 129 -0.72 2.59 -15.33
C VAL A 129 -0.55 1.40 -16.28
N HIS A 130 -1.65 0.71 -16.58
CA HIS A 130 -1.76 -0.31 -17.61
C HIS A 130 -3.06 -0.13 -18.39
N GLU A 131 -2.99 -0.18 -19.73
CA GLU A 131 -4.15 -0.03 -20.61
C GLU A 131 -5.03 1.19 -20.25
N HIS A 132 -4.40 2.34 -20.03
CA HIS A 132 -5.05 3.61 -19.66
C HIS A 132 -5.82 3.57 -18.32
N CYS A 133 -5.49 2.59 -17.46
CA CYS A 133 -6.07 2.50 -16.12
C CYS A 133 -4.96 2.54 -15.08
N ILE A 134 -5.19 3.26 -13.98
CA ILE A 134 -4.35 3.20 -12.79
C ILE A 134 -4.64 1.86 -12.10
N VAL A 135 -3.61 1.06 -11.88
CA VAL A 135 -3.74 -0.28 -11.28
C VAL A 135 -3.20 -0.31 -9.84
N ASP A 136 -2.25 0.54 -9.50
CA ASP A 136 -1.66 0.65 -8.15
C ASP A 136 -0.86 1.96 -8.03
N GLY A 137 -0.31 2.25 -6.86
CA GLY A 137 0.77 3.20 -6.65
C GLY A 137 2.11 2.49 -6.42
N ASP A 138 3.21 3.24 -6.45
CA ASP A 138 4.56 2.70 -6.21
C ASP A 138 4.69 2.05 -4.81
N ARG A 139 3.94 2.54 -3.82
CA ARG A 139 3.96 2.06 -2.42
C ARG A 139 2.62 2.18 -1.68
N ALA A 140 1.56 2.60 -2.36
CA ALA A 140 0.25 2.86 -1.77
C ALA A 140 -0.87 2.53 -2.74
N THR A 141 -2.06 2.29 -2.23
CA THR A 141 -3.25 1.98 -3.01
C THR A 141 -4.01 3.25 -3.35
N PRO A 142 -4.30 3.54 -4.62
CA PRO A 142 -5.12 4.67 -5.03
C PRO A 142 -6.59 4.46 -4.69
N MET A 143 -7.23 5.52 -4.20
CA MET A 143 -8.68 5.62 -3.99
C MET A 143 -9.17 6.94 -4.55
N VAL A 144 -10.28 6.93 -5.26
CA VAL A 144 -10.83 8.08 -5.98
C VAL A 144 -12.26 8.31 -5.56
N LEU A 145 -12.57 9.49 -5.04
CA LEU A 145 -13.94 9.94 -4.79
C LEU A 145 -14.48 10.60 -6.05
N ASP A 146 -15.57 10.12 -6.58
CA ASP A 146 -16.25 10.72 -7.73
C ASP A 146 -17.32 11.75 -7.34
N GLU A 147 -17.88 12.40 -8.36
CA GLU A 147 -18.93 13.41 -8.22
C GLU A 147 -20.25 12.89 -7.61
N ASP A 148 -20.47 11.57 -7.63
CA ASP A 148 -21.66 10.91 -7.05
C ASP A 148 -21.42 10.46 -5.60
N GLY A 149 -20.24 10.72 -5.03
CA GLY A 149 -19.87 10.34 -3.68
C GLY A 149 -19.44 8.89 -3.54
N THR A 150 -19.14 8.21 -4.66
CA THR A 150 -18.64 6.82 -4.68
C THR A 150 -17.11 6.81 -4.64
N VAL A 151 -16.57 5.95 -3.80
CA VAL A 151 -15.11 5.72 -3.74
C VAL A 151 -14.74 4.56 -4.65
N TRP A 152 -13.89 4.84 -5.62
CA TRP A 152 -13.38 3.86 -6.57
C TRP A 152 -11.98 3.38 -6.18
N MET A 153 -11.74 2.09 -6.33
CA MET A 153 -10.43 1.45 -6.16
C MET A 153 -10.17 0.54 -7.36
N ALA A 154 -8.90 0.40 -7.74
CA ALA A 154 -8.52 -0.61 -8.73
C ALA A 154 -8.87 -2.01 -8.20
N SER A 155 -9.44 -2.86 -9.05
CA SER A 155 -9.62 -4.27 -8.69
C SER A 155 -8.28 -5.00 -8.68
N VAL A 156 -8.13 -6.05 -7.86
CA VAL A 156 -6.88 -6.82 -7.77
C VAL A 156 -6.53 -7.56 -9.06
N GLU A 157 -7.53 -7.83 -9.90
CA GLU A 157 -7.36 -8.45 -11.21
C GLU A 157 -6.58 -7.54 -12.17
N GLU A 158 -6.65 -6.22 -11.97
CA GLU A 158 -5.86 -5.25 -12.75
C GLU A 158 -4.35 -5.30 -12.42
N GLY A 159 -3.96 -5.93 -11.32
CA GLY A 159 -2.57 -6.23 -10.98
C GLY A 159 -2.00 -5.50 -9.77
N GLY A 160 -2.78 -4.63 -9.13
CA GLY A 160 -2.40 -3.97 -7.90
C GLY A 160 -2.33 -4.91 -6.70
N VAL A 161 -1.56 -4.55 -5.71
CA VAL A 161 -1.49 -5.27 -4.43
C VAL A 161 -2.72 -4.95 -3.59
N ALA A 162 -3.37 -5.98 -3.02
CA ALA A 162 -4.40 -5.77 -2.01
C ALA A 162 -3.78 -5.15 -0.74
N GLY A 163 -3.89 -3.83 -0.61
CA GLY A 163 -3.33 -3.06 0.51
C GLY A 163 -4.08 -3.33 1.80
N ILE A 164 -3.40 -3.66 2.90
CA ILE A 164 -4.06 -3.92 4.20
C ILE A 164 -4.73 -2.65 4.73
N THR A 165 -4.02 -1.52 4.73
CA THR A 165 -4.58 -0.23 5.17
C THR A 165 -5.80 0.18 4.32
N ALA A 166 -5.73 -0.01 3.01
CA ALA A 166 -6.86 0.25 2.13
C ALA A 166 -8.05 -0.68 2.42
N SER A 167 -7.80 -1.95 2.75
CA SER A 167 -8.85 -2.90 3.15
C SER A 167 -9.53 -2.54 4.48
N VAL A 168 -8.81 -1.90 5.42
CA VAL A 168 -9.41 -1.35 6.65
C VAL A 168 -10.43 -0.27 6.29
N LEU A 169 -10.04 0.68 5.46
CA LEU A 169 -10.92 1.77 5.03
C LEU A 169 -12.10 1.28 4.18
N GLU A 170 -11.84 0.38 3.23
CA GLU A 170 -12.88 -0.23 2.38
C GLU A 170 -14.06 -0.79 3.19
N ARG A 171 -13.79 -1.41 4.34
CA ARG A 171 -14.83 -1.98 5.21
C ARG A 171 -15.61 -0.93 6.00
N GLN A 172 -15.02 0.22 6.26
CA GLN A 172 -15.58 1.26 7.13
C GLN A 172 -16.28 2.37 6.37
N LEU A 173 -15.77 2.79 5.22
CA LEU A 173 -16.28 3.88 4.41
C LEU A 173 -17.77 3.77 4.07
N PRO A 174 -18.34 2.61 3.71
CA PRO A 174 -19.78 2.50 3.43
C PRO A 174 -20.68 2.87 4.61
N ARG A 175 -20.21 2.68 5.84
CA ARG A 175 -20.95 3.06 7.07
C ARG A 175 -21.02 4.57 7.27
N LEU A 176 -20.10 5.30 6.62
CA LEU A 176 -20.06 6.77 6.63
C LEU A 176 -20.73 7.39 5.39
N GLY A 177 -21.39 6.57 4.57
CA GLY A 177 -22.08 7.04 3.38
C GLY A 177 -21.22 7.14 2.12
N PHE A 178 -20.04 6.54 2.13
CA PHE A 178 -19.16 6.43 0.95
C PHE A 178 -19.20 4.99 0.40
N PRO A 179 -20.05 4.67 -0.58
CA PRO A 179 -20.02 3.38 -1.24
C PRO A 179 -18.66 3.14 -1.86
N VAL A 180 -18.13 1.92 -1.72
CA VAL A 180 -16.82 1.55 -2.32
C VAL A 180 -17.05 0.59 -3.46
N VAL A 181 -16.49 0.90 -4.62
CA VAL A 181 -16.57 0.09 -5.84
C VAL A 181 -15.16 -0.27 -6.31
N LYS A 182 -14.94 -1.54 -6.59
CA LYS A 182 -13.72 -2.02 -7.25
C LYS A 182 -13.95 -2.15 -8.75
N GLY A 183 -13.03 -1.57 -9.52
CA GLY A 183 -13.14 -1.55 -10.98
C GLY A 183 -11.93 -0.91 -11.65
N LYS A 184 -12.11 -0.48 -12.87
CA LYS A 184 -11.06 0.18 -13.64
C LYS A 184 -10.99 1.67 -13.30
N LEU A 185 -9.89 2.12 -12.73
CA LEU A 185 -9.59 3.55 -12.55
C LEU A 185 -9.05 4.12 -13.86
N ASN A 186 -9.94 4.37 -14.81
CA ASN A 186 -9.57 4.93 -16.11
C ASN A 186 -9.43 6.46 -16.07
N GLU A 187 -8.91 7.03 -17.15
CA GLU A 187 -8.71 8.48 -17.29
C GLU A 187 -9.97 9.31 -17.00
N ARG A 188 -11.14 8.82 -17.40
CA ARG A 188 -12.41 9.52 -17.15
C ARG A 188 -12.74 9.58 -15.67
N THR A 189 -12.55 8.47 -14.94
CA THR A 189 -12.77 8.41 -13.49
C THR A 189 -11.84 9.37 -12.76
N VAL A 190 -10.58 9.44 -13.19
CA VAL A 190 -9.56 10.32 -12.60
C VAL A 190 -9.82 11.80 -12.93
N ALA A 191 -10.13 12.12 -14.19
CA ALA A 191 -10.37 13.50 -14.63
C ALA A 191 -11.62 14.14 -14.02
N ARG A 192 -12.55 13.34 -13.48
CA ARG A 192 -13.81 13.81 -12.86
C ARG A 192 -13.83 13.54 -11.36
N CYS A 193 -12.68 13.26 -10.75
CA CYS A 193 -12.62 13.02 -9.32
C CYS A 193 -12.85 14.32 -8.53
N GLU A 194 -13.61 14.22 -7.46
CA GLU A 194 -13.70 15.26 -6.44
C GLU A 194 -12.48 15.25 -5.53
N GLU A 195 -11.92 14.04 -5.30
CA GLU A 195 -10.72 13.85 -4.52
C GLU A 195 -9.98 12.57 -4.91
N PHE A 196 -8.67 12.64 -4.95
CA PHE A 196 -7.79 11.50 -5.18
C PHE A 196 -6.88 11.33 -3.96
N ILE A 197 -6.83 10.12 -3.39
CA ILE A 197 -5.96 9.81 -2.25
C ILE A 197 -5.12 8.57 -2.52
N LEU A 198 -3.96 8.53 -1.88
CA LEU A 198 -3.10 7.34 -1.76
C LEU A 198 -3.10 6.85 -0.32
N VAL A 199 -3.31 5.55 -0.16
CA VAL A 199 -3.42 4.91 1.15
C VAL A 199 -2.42 3.78 1.30
N GLY A 200 -1.59 3.79 2.33
CA GLY A 200 -0.60 2.73 2.55
C GLY A 200 -0.04 2.70 3.95
N THR A 201 0.43 1.53 4.38
CA THR A 201 0.98 1.29 5.73
C THR A 201 2.09 2.27 6.11
N GLY A 202 2.95 2.65 5.16
CA GLY A 202 4.06 3.58 5.42
C GLY A 202 3.80 5.01 4.96
N MET A 203 2.62 5.29 4.39
CA MET A 203 2.23 6.60 3.89
C MET A 203 1.07 7.21 4.70
N GLY A 204 0.25 6.36 5.33
CA GLY A 204 -1.02 6.78 5.91
C GLY A 204 -2.02 7.09 4.80
N VAL A 205 -2.64 8.26 4.86
CA VAL A 205 -3.54 8.81 3.85
C VAL A 205 -2.95 10.11 3.34
N CYS A 206 -2.65 10.17 2.05
CA CYS A 206 -2.16 11.39 1.40
C CYS A 206 -3.09 11.78 0.26
N ARG A 207 -3.54 13.03 0.24
CA ARG A 207 -4.28 13.58 -0.89
C ARG A 207 -3.33 13.87 -2.04
N VAL A 208 -3.75 13.59 -3.25
CA VAL A 208 -3.00 13.89 -4.48
C VAL A 208 -3.58 15.17 -5.09
N ASP A 209 -2.76 16.21 -5.14
CA ASP A 209 -3.16 17.51 -5.69
C ASP A 209 -3.08 17.56 -7.20
N SER A 210 -2.02 16.95 -7.76
CA SER A 210 -1.83 16.93 -9.20
C SER A 210 -1.34 15.56 -9.69
N LEU A 211 -1.67 15.26 -10.96
CA LEU A 211 -1.18 14.10 -11.69
C LEU A 211 -0.62 14.55 -13.03
N ASP A 212 0.66 14.24 -13.30
CA ASP A 212 1.39 14.69 -14.49
C ASP A 212 1.31 16.22 -14.73
N GLY A 213 1.25 16.99 -13.63
CA GLY A 213 1.14 18.45 -13.64
C GLY A 213 -0.28 19.01 -13.80
N GLU A 214 -1.28 18.16 -14.00
CA GLU A 214 -2.70 18.56 -14.08
C GLU A 214 -3.35 18.47 -12.69
N LEU A 215 -4.02 19.54 -12.26
CA LEU A 215 -4.71 19.57 -10.98
C LEU A 215 -5.90 18.60 -10.97
N LEU A 216 -6.01 17.85 -9.87
CA LEU A 216 -7.13 16.96 -9.60
C LEU A 216 -8.21 17.65 -8.76
N GLY A 217 -9.25 16.92 -8.38
CA GLY A 217 -10.28 17.42 -7.47
C GLY A 217 -9.71 17.89 -6.13
N GLN A 218 -10.20 19.02 -5.64
CA GLN A 218 -9.59 19.75 -4.52
C GLN A 218 -10.37 19.62 -3.20
N THR A 219 -11.36 18.70 -3.12
CA THR A 219 -12.03 18.45 -1.84
C THR A 219 -11.06 17.70 -0.88
N THR A 220 -11.40 17.73 0.40
CA THR A 220 -10.63 17.04 1.46
C THR A 220 -11.54 16.11 2.28
N VAL A 221 -12.72 15.82 1.76
CA VAL A 221 -13.74 15.08 2.49
C VAL A 221 -13.33 13.63 2.70
N LEU A 222 -12.83 12.97 1.64
CA LEU A 222 -12.41 11.58 1.71
C LEU A 222 -11.13 11.41 2.54
N SER A 223 -10.11 12.25 2.30
CA SER A 223 -8.84 12.16 3.03
C SER A 223 -9.04 12.38 4.53
N GLN A 224 -9.80 13.41 4.93
CA GLN A 224 -10.10 13.67 6.34
C GLN A 224 -10.83 12.49 6.99
N ARG A 225 -11.86 11.94 6.33
CA ARG A 225 -12.58 10.78 6.86
C ARG A 225 -11.70 9.54 6.96
N CYS A 226 -10.85 9.30 5.96
CA CYS A 226 -9.90 8.19 6.01
C CYS A 226 -8.85 8.37 7.10
N GLN A 227 -8.36 9.59 7.33
CA GLN A 227 -7.42 9.88 8.42
C GLN A 227 -8.07 9.67 9.79
N GLU A 228 -9.32 10.15 9.99
CA GLU A 228 -10.08 9.92 11.22
C GLU A 228 -10.27 8.41 11.49
N LEU A 229 -10.72 7.66 10.49
CA LEU A 229 -10.91 6.21 10.58
C LEU A 229 -9.61 5.47 10.93
N LEU A 230 -8.48 5.83 10.31
CA LEU A 230 -7.20 5.21 10.64
C LEU A 230 -6.70 5.62 12.02
N HIS A 231 -6.92 6.86 12.43
CA HIS A 231 -6.59 7.29 13.79
C HIS A 231 -7.37 6.48 14.82
N GLU A 232 -8.69 6.35 14.66
CA GLU A 232 -9.53 5.51 15.51
C GLU A 232 -9.04 4.07 15.52
N HIS A 233 -8.83 3.48 14.33
CA HIS A 233 -8.36 2.11 14.16
C HIS A 233 -7.04 1.85 14.91
N PHE A 234 -6.06 2.73 14.81
CA PHE A 234 -4.76 2.57 15.48
C PHE A 234 -4.79 2.93 16.98
N THR A 235 -5.84 3.57 17.49
CA THR A 235 -6.04 3.73 18.93
C THR A 235 -6.67 2.50 19.58
N GLU A 236 -7.32 1.64 18.81
CA GLU A 236 -7.90 0.40 19.30
C GLU A 236 -6.81 -0.62 19.68
N LYS A 237 -6.88 -1.12 20.92
CA LYS A 237 -5.91 -2.12 21.38
C LYS A 237 -5.95 -3.41 20.56
N ALA A 238 -7.12 -3.79 20.06
CA ALA A 238 -7.32 -4.99 19.25
C ALA A 238 -6.61 -4.96 17.90
N THR A 239 -6.25 -3.76 17.41
CA THR A 239 -5.49 -3.59 16.16
C THR A 239 -4.05 -4.11 16.27
N TRP A 240 -3.49 -4.13 17.48
CA TRP A 240 -2.09 -4.43 17.75
C TRP A 240 -1.90 -5.79 18.37
N SER A 241 -0.98 -6.58 17.81
CA SER A 241 -0.60 -7.88 18.35
C SER A 241 0.88 -8.18 18.13
N LEU A 242 1.45 -9.02 18.99
CA LEU A 242 2.78 -9.57 18.74
C LEU A 242 2.71 -10.57 17.59
N PRO A 243 3.71 -10.62 16.72
CA PRO A 243 3.84 -11.69 15.74
C PRO A 243 3.95 -13.04 16.47
N GLY A 244 2.97 -13.89 16.26
CA GLY A 244 2.87 -15.19 16.89
C GLY A 244 2.40 -16.26 15.92
#